data_900633ce5e90d4f55d161d80b6e6aba1
#
_entry.id   900633ce5e90d4f55d161d80b6e6aba1
#
_cell.length_a   1.000
_cell.length_b   1.000
_cell.length_c   1.000
_cell.angle_alpha   90.00
_cell.angle_beta   90.00
_cell.angle_gamma   90.00
#
_symmetry.space_group_name_H-M   'P 1'
#
loop_
_entity.id
_entity.type
_entity.pdbx_description
1 polymer ?
#
loop_
_entity_poly.entity_id
_entity_poly.type
_entity_poly.pdbx_seq_one_letter_code
_entity_poly.pdbx_strand_id
1 'polypeptide(L)'
;TTDYLLRATGSFLDQGRFRNDWRVDESDWEERSLYLDAAWWTKAGDHQWLSRFQQGHTWKLPFNGAQTLMPYGFLEFASQDPSSVWRQDLRTGLGLRWQWWFDDDLYNAYRAHLSVRTEYQQSLGGNLYEGGSGVLVGVELNF
;
A
#
# COMPACT_ATOMS: atom_id res chain seq x y z
N THR A 1 -31.37 -10.34 -14.18
CA THR A 1 -30.32 -10.23 -15.19
C THR A 1 -28.95 -10.33 -14.51
N THR A 2 -28.15 -11.32 -14.87
CA THR A 2 -26.83 -11.54 -14.27
C THR A 2 -25.80 -10.65 -14.96
N ASP A 3 -25.04 -9.86 -14.19
CA ASP A 3 -23.86 -9.15 -14.66
C ASP A 3 -22.60 -9.88 -14.21
N TYR A 4 -21.52 -9.76 -14.95
CA TYR A 4 -20.24 -10.37 -14.63
C TYR A 4 -19.20 -9.29 -14.35
N LEU A 5 -18.47 -9.46 -13.27
CA LEU A 5 -17.31 -8.64 -12.93
C LEU A 5 -16.03 -9.34 -13.37
N LEU A 6 -15.27 -8.68 -14.22
CA LEU A 6 -13.89 -9.05 -14.51
C LEU A 6 -12.96 -8.14 -13.70
N ARG A 7 -12.04 -8.72 -12.94
CA ARG A 7 -11.09 -7.98 -12.14
C ARG A 7 -9.68 -8.52 -12.32
N ALA A 8 -8.74 -7.62 -12.48
CA ALA A 8 -7.32 -7.93 -12.52
C ALA A 8 -6.57 -7.05 -11.52
N THR A 9 -5.73 -7.68 -10.72
CA THR A 9 -4.86 -6.99 -9.76
C THR A 9 -3.43 -7.43 -9.96
N GLY A 10 -2.48 -6.53 -9.72
CA GLY A 10 -1.06 -6.85 -9.82
C GLY A 10 -0.20 -5.90 -9.01
N SER A 11 0.90 -6.42 -8.49
CA SER A 11 1.98 -5.66 -7.90
C SER A 11 3.21 -5.75 -8.81
N PHE A 12 3.80 -4.60 -9.07
CA PHE A 12 4.96 -4.46 -9.94
C PHE A 12 6.01 -3.59 -9.25
N LEU A 13 7.24 -3.63 -9.73
CA LEU A 13 8.35 -2.86 -9.19
C LEU A 13 8.58 -3.09 -7.68
N ASP A 14 8.11 -4.23 -7.17
CA ASP A 14 8.31 -4.60 -5.77
C ASP A 14 9.79 -4.82 -5.53
N GLN A 15 10.45 -3.76 -5.12
CA GLN A 15 11.86 -3.74 -4.77
C GLN A 15 12.01 -3.43 -3.29
N GLY A 16 13.02 -4.04 -2.69
CA GLY A 16 13.30 -3.88 -1.29
C GLY A 16 13.21 -5.19 -0.54
N ARG A 17 13.15 -5.08 0.76
CA ARG A 17 13.16 -6.22 1.64
C ARG A 17 11.78 -6.50 2.17
N PHE A 18 11.06 -7.38 1.49
CA PHE A 18 9.72 -7.83 1.91
C PHE A 18 9.76 -9.10 2.77
N ARG A 19 10.95 -9.67 2.99
CA ARG A 19 11.14 -10.86 3.81
C ARG A 19 11.38 -10.49 5.26
N ASN A 20 10.89 -11.33 6.14
CA ASN A 20 11.07 -11.25 7.58
C ASN A 20 12.41 -11.83 8.08
N ASP A 21 13.39 -11.98 7.21
CA ASP A 21 14.71 -12.48 7.56
C ASP A 21 15.55 -11.37 8.22
N TRP A 22 15.59 -11.39 9.53
CA TRP A 22 16.32 -10.41 10.34
C TRP A 22 17.83 -10.63 10.38
N ARG A 23 18.32 -11.77 9.96
CA ARG A 23 19.74 -12.14 10.03
C ARG A 23 20.60 -11.46 8.98
N VAL A 24 20.00 -11.00 7.88
CA VAL A 24 20.78 -10.33 6.86
C VAL A 24 21.38 -9.05 7.42
N ASP A 25 22.68 -8.90 7.25
CA ASP A 25 23.49 -7.81 7.81
C ASP A 25 23.30 -6.52 7.00
N GLU A 26 22.06 -6.07 6.93
CA GLU A 26 21.65 -4.79 6.38
C GLU A 26 20.98 -3.97 7.46
N SER A 27 21.41 -2.72 7.64
CA SER A 27 20.83 -1.81 8.61
C SER A 27 19.61 -1.07 8.05
N ASP A 28 19.59 -0.90 6.74
CA ASP A 28 18.58 -0.14 6.02
C ASP A 28 18.50 -0.54 4.55
N TRP A 29 17.37 -0.23 3.91
CA TRP A 29 17.14 -0.49 2.49
C TRP A 29 16.04 0.39 1.93
N GLU A 30 16.03 0.57 0.61
CA GLU A 30 14.91 1.18 -0.09
C GLU A 30 13.81 0.16 -0.37
N GLU A 31 12.57 0.61 -0.26
CA GLU A 31 11.39 -0.12 -0.71
C GLU A 31 10.61 0.72 -1.72
N ARG A 32 10.21 0.11 -2.82
CA ARG A 32 9.29 0.71 -3.79
C ARG A 32 8.34 -0.32 -4.32
N SER A 33 7.11 0.10 -4.58
CA SER A 33 6.07 -0.76 -5.12
C SER A 33 5.13 0.02 -6.04
N LEU A 34 4.58 -0.67 -7.02
CA LEU A 34 3.49 -0.20 -7.85
C LEU A 34 2.37 -1.22 -7.80
N TYR A 35 1.25 -0.83 -7.25
CA TYR A 35 0.02 -1.62 -7.21
C TYR A 35 -0.95 -1.14 -8.28
N LEU A 36 -1.54 -2.08 -9.01
CA LEU A 36 -2.58 -1.84 -10.01
C LEU A 36 -3.79 -2.73 -9.73
N ASP A 37 -4.97 -2.15 -9.84
CA ASP A 37 -6.25 -2.84 -9.73
C ASP A 37 -7.20 -2.29 -10.80
N ALA A 38 -7.77 -3.18 -11.60
CA ALA A 38 -8.73 -2.84 -12.63
C ALA A 38 -9.94 -3.77 -12.55
N ALA A 39 -11.12 -3.21 -12.59
CA ALA A 39 -12.37 -3.95 -12.57
C ALA A 39 -13.31 -3.45 -13.67
N TRP A 40 -14.05 -4.36 -14.29
CA TRP A 40 -15.00 -4.06 -15.35
C TRP A 40 -16.26 -4.91 -15.20
N TRP A 41 -17.41 -4.26 -15.28
CA TRP A 41 -18.72 -4.88 -15.28
C TRP A 41 -19.22 -5.04 -16.74
N THR A 42 -19.38 -6.26 -17.18
CA THR A 42 -19.54 -6.58 -18.61
C THR A 42 -20.83 -6.06 -19.24
N LYS A 43 -21.91 -5.95 -18.46
CA LYS A 43 -23.21 -5.45 -18.98
C LYS A 43 -23.42 -3.98 -18.72
N ALA A 44 -23.09 -3.52 -17.53
CA ALA A 44 -23.17 -2.11 -17.20
C ALA A 44 -22.16 -1.27 -18.00
N GLY A 45 -21.06 -1.89 -18.45
CA GLY A 45 -19.96 -1.20 -19.11
C GLY A 45 -19.13 -0.34 -18.13
N ASP A 46 -19.47 -0.41 -16.86
CA ASP A 46 -18.77 0.35 -15.82
C ASP A 46 -17.37 -0.21 -15.61
N HIS A 47 -16.42 0.67 -15.34
CA HIS A 47 -15.07 0.25 -15.00
C HIS A 47 -14.51 1.05 -13.82
N GLN A 48 -13.58 0.43 -13.13
CA GLN A 48 -12.88 1.01 -12.00
C GLN A 48 -11.39 0.74 -12.14
N TRP A 49 -10.61 1.75 -11.85
CA TRP A 49 -9.15 1.67 -11.88
C TRP A 49 -8.57 2.27 -10.61
N LEU A 50 -7.59 1.59 -10.03
CA LEU A 50 -6.76 2.09 -8.95
C LEU A 50 -5.30 1.78 -9.27
N SER A 51 -4.44 2.79 -9.17
CA SER A 51 -3.00 2.61 -9.18
C SER A 51 -2.36 3.37 -8.03
N ARG A 52 -1.39 2.75 -7.39
CA ARG A 52 -0.64 3.37 -6.29
C ARG A 52 0.84 3.06 -6.43
N PHE A 53 1.62 4.09 -6.59
CA PHE A 53 3.08 4.03 -6.50
C PHE A 53 3.51 4.51 -5.12
N GLN A 54 4.41 3.76 -4.49
CA GLN A 54 4.95 4.07 -3.17
C GLN A 54 6.45 3.85 -3.16
N GLN A 55 7.17 4.76 -2.55
CA GLN A 55 8.61 4.65 -2.34
C GLN A 55 8.97 5.15 -0.95
N GLY A 56 9.82 4.43 -0.26
CA GLY A 56 10.31 4.78 1.07
C GLY A 56 11.66 4.19 1.37
N HIS A 57 12.19 4.52 2.53
CA HIS A 57 13.42 3.98 3.05
C HIS A 57 13.18 3.39 4.44
N THR A 58 13.59 2.14 4.63
CA THR A 58 13.35 1.38 5.85
C THR A 58 14.63 1.25 6.65
N TRP A 59 14.58 1.53 7.93
CA TRP A 59 15.67 1.33 8.88
C TRP A 59 15.29 0.29 9.93
N LYS A 60 16.26 -0.52 10.31
CA LYS A 60 16.18 -1.33 11.53
C LYS A 60 16.34 -0.43 12.74
N LEU A 61 15.45 -0.58 13.72
CA LEU A 61 15.53 0.17 14.97
C LEU A 61 16.42 -0.55 16.00
N PRO A 62 17.18 0.21 16.81
CA PRO A 62 18.10 -0.36 17.80
C PRO A 62 17.39 -0.81 19.08
N PHE A 63 16.13 -1.22 18.99
CA PHE A 63 15.34 -1.69 20.14
C PHE A 63 15.40 -3.21 20.26
N ASN A 64 15.00 -3.71 21.42
CA ASN A 64 14.83 -5.14 21.62
C ASN A 64 13.72 -5.67 20.68
N GLY A 65 14.04 -6.74 19.98
CA GLY A 65 13.17 -7.32 18.98
C GLY A 65 13.40 -6.75 17.57
N ALA A 66 12.80 -7.42 16.59
CA ALA A 66 12.96 -7.07 15.19
C ALA A 66 11.96 -5.96 14.80
N GLN A 67 12.39 -4.72 14.86
CA GLN A 67 11.56 -3.56 14.57
C GLN A 67 12.15 -2.74 13.42
N THR A 68 11.28 -2.23 12.58
CA THR A 68 11.64 -1.34 11.46
C THR A 68 10.80 -0.09 11.44
N LEU A 69 11.35 0.97 10.91
CA LEU A 69 10.66 2.24 10.66
C LEU A 69 10.89 2.64 9.21
N MET A 70 9.82 2.99 8.50
CA MET A 70 9.86 3.41 7.11
C MET A 70 9.03 4.66 6.88
N PRO A 71 9.63 5.83 6.74
CA PRO A 71 9.00 6.95 6.08
C PRO A 71 8.89 6.68 4.57
N TYR A 72 7.78 7.08 3.98
CA TYR A 72 7.53 6.88 2.55
C TYR A 72 6.68 8.00 1.96
N GLY A 73 6.79 8.15 0.65
CA GLY A 73 5.87 8.95 -0.14
C GLY A 73 5.07 8.06 -1.10
N PHE A 74 3.91 8.52 -1.52
CA PHE A 74 3.09 7.82 -2.48
C PHE A 74 2.36 8.75 -3.43
N LEU A 75 2.00 8.19 -4.58
CA LEU A 75 1.11 8.78 -5.57
C LEU A 75 0.03 7.75 -5.89
N GLU A 76 -1.22 8.14 -5.76
CA GLU A 76 -2.38 7.27 -6.01
C GLU A 76 -3.30 7.91 -7.04
N PHE A 77 -3.68 7.13 -8.03
CA PHE A 77 -4.69 7.49 -9.02
C PHE A 77 -5.84 6.51 -8.94
N ALA A 78 -7.07 7.03 -8.80
CA ALA A 78 -8.30 6.27 -8.85
C ALA A 78 -9.22 6.82 -9.92
N SER A 79 -9.90 5.94 -10.63
CA SER A 79 -10.87 6.28 -11.66
C SER A 79 -12.07 5.35 -11.57
N GLN A 80 -13.25 5.90 -11.68
CA GLN A 80 -14.50 5.16 -11.77
C GLN A 80 -15.34 5.75 -12.91
N ASP A 81 -15.90 4.88 -13.72
CA ASP A 81 -16.88 5.23 -14.73
C ASP A 81 -18.16 4.43 -14.48
N PRO A 82 -19.04 4.89 -13.57
CA PRO A 82 -20.38 4.39 -13.50
C PRO A 82 -21.17 5.04 -14.62
N SER A 83 -21.47 4.30 -15.65
CA SER A 83 -22.29 4.53 -16.88
C SER A 83 -22.84 5.95 -17.21
N SER A 84 -22.71 6.92 -16.35
CA SER A 84 -23.22 8.29 -16.54
C SER A 84 -22.25 9.42 -16.20
N VAL A 85 -21.23 9.20 -15.36
CA VAL A 85 -20.31 10.26 -14.93
C VAL A 85 -18.90 9.69 -14.69
N TRP A 86 -17.95 10.08 -15.53
CA TRP A 86 -16.54 9.79 -15.30
C TRP A 86 -16.06 10.48 -14.02
N ARG A 87 -15.53 9.67 -13.09
CA ARG A 87 -14.95 10.17 -11.84
C ARG A 87 -13.51 9.73 -11.73
N GLN A 88 -12.63 10.65 -11.42
CA GLN A 88 -11.22 10.37 -11.20
C GLN A 88 -10.68 11.22 -10.06
N ASP A 89 -9.64 10.73 -9.41
CA ASP A 89 -8.94 11.45 -8.36
C ASP A 89 -7.44 11.10 -8.39
N LEU A 90 -6.62 12.12 -8.19
CA LEU A 90 -5.19 12.00 -8.02
C LEU A 90 -4.82 12.46 -6.62
N ARG A 91 -4.16 11.60 -5.86
CA ARG A 91 -3.73 11.86 -4.49
C ARG A 91 -2.25 11.65 -4.34
N THR A 92 -1.66 12.40 -3.44
CA THR A 92 -0.31 12.21 -2.98
C THR A 92 -0.24 12.32 -1.46
N GLY A 93 0.83 11.84 -0.88
CA GLY A 93 1.01 11.98 0.54
C GLY A 93 2.34 11.44 1.04
N LEU A 94 2.48 11.57 2.34
CA LEU A 94 3.61 11.07 3.10
C LEU A 94 3.10 10.16 4.20
N GLY A 95 3.83 9.10 4.48
CA GLY A 95 3.49 8.16 5.52
C GLY A 95 4.68 7.72 6.34
N LEU A 96 4.36 7.13 7.46
CA LEU A 96 5.31 6.50 8.35
C LEU A 96 4.76 5.12 8.73
N ARG A 97 5.54 4.08 8.48
CA ARG A 97 5.22 2.70 8.84
C ARG A 97 6.20 2.19 9.87
N TRP A 98 5.70 1.75 11.01
CA TRP A 98 6.44 0.99 11.99
C TRP A 98 6.00 -0.46 11.93
N GLN A 99 6.95 -1.41 11.94
CA GLN A 99 6.69 -2.86 11.96
C GLN A 99 7.49 -3.51 13.07
N TRP A 100 6.85 -4.42 13.76
CA TRP A 100 7.45 -5.30 14.76
C TRP A 100 7.22 -6.75 14.33
N TRP A 101 8.31 -7.46 14.11
CA TRP A 101 8.32 -8.86 13.72
C TRP A 101 8.56 -9.74 14.92
N PHE A 102 7.76 -10.78 15.10
CA PHE A 102 7.80 -11.70 16.21
C PHE A 102 7.48 -13.12 15.73
N ASP A 103 7.49 -14.11 16.66
CA ASP A 103 7.22 -15.51 16.38
C ASP A 103 8.17 -16.11 15.31
N ASP A 104 9.45 -16.21 15.67
CA ASP A 104 10.49 -16.79 14.80
C ASP A 104 10.37 -18.33 14.72
N ASP A 105 10.65 -18.87 13.55
CA ASP A 105 10.70 -20.31 13.32
C ASP A 105 12.10 -20.91 13.56
N LEU A 106 12.24 -22.22 13.32
CA LEU A 106 13.53 -22.94 13.44
C LEU A 106 14.64 -22.38 12.55
N TYR A 107 14.30 -21.62 11.52
CA TYR A 107 15.24 -20.96 10.60
C TYR A 107 15.49 -19.51 10.98
N ASN A 108 14.97 -19.04 12.11
CA ASN A 108 14.93 -17.63 12.56
C ASN A 108 14.31 -16.67 11.53
N ALA A 109 13.32 -17.14 10.80
CA ALA A 109 12.43 -16.31 10.02
C ALA A 109 11.19 -15.98 10.87
N TYR A 110 10.90 -14.70 11.03
CA TYR A 110 9.71 -14.28 11.77
C TYR A 110 8.45 -14.58 10.96
N ARG A 111 7.45 -15.17 11.60
CA ARG A 111 6.19 -15.54 10.95
C ARG A 111 5.12 -14.49 11.06
N ALA A 112 5.16 -13.74 12.13
CA ALA A 112 4.13 -12.77 12.45
C ALA A 112 4.70 -11.36 12.56
N HIS A 113 3.87 -10.38 12.23
CA HIS A 113 4.22 -8.98 12.44
C HIS A 113 3.01 -8.14 12.81
N LEU A 114 3.27 -7.12 13.62
CA LEU A 114 2.38 -6.00 13.85
C LEU A 114 2.89 -4.81 13.04
N SER A 115 2.04 -4.23 12.24
CA SER A 115 2.33 -3.02 11.47
C SER A 115 1.40 -1.89 11.88
N VAL A 116 1.97 -0.73 12.18
CA VAL A 116 1.23 0.50 12.41
C VAL A 116 1.65 1.52 11.37
N ARG A 117 0.68 2.08 10.66
CA ARG A 117 0.89 3.04 9.59
C ARG A 117 0.10 4.30 9.86
N THR A 118 0.76 5.44 9.72
CA THR A 118 0.13 6.76 9.71
C THR A 118 0.45 7.42 8.38
N GLU A 119 -0.56 7.99 7.73
CA GLU A 119 -0.43 8.53 6.39
C GLU A 119 -1.20 9.83 6.28
N TYR A 120 -0.53 10.89 5.84
CA TYR A 120 -1.17 12.13 5.43
C TYR A 120 -1.42 12.09 3.93
N GLN A 121 -2.64 12.33 3.53
CA GLN A 121 -3.09 12.31 2.14
C GLN A 121 -3.61 13.68 1.74
N GLN A 122 -3.28 14.09 0.52
CA GLN A 122 -3.80 15.30 -0.10
C GLN A 122 -4.27 15.00 -1.52
N SER A 123 -5.48 15.45 -1.83
CA SER A 123 -5.99 15.43 -3.20
C SER A 123 -5.27 16.51 -4.03
N LEU A 124 -4.75 16.13 -5.19
CA LEU A 124 -4.17 17.04 -6.17
C LEU A 124 -5.19 17.49 -7.22
N GLY A 125 -6.31 16.81 -7.33
CA GLY A 125 -7.37 17.11 -8.26
C GLY A 125 -8.24 15.89 -8.53
N GLY A 126 -9.46 16.15 -9.00
CA GLY A 126 -10.42 15.11 -9.34
C GLY A 126 -11.81 15.39 -8.80
N ASN A 127 -12.73 14.50 -9.15
CA ASN A 127 -14.14 14.57 -8.78
C ASN A 127 -14.68 13.26 -8.17
N LEU A 128 -13.82 12.29 -7.90
CA LEU A 128 -14.20 11.01 -7.30
C LEU A 128 -14.42 11.14 -5.79
N TYR A 129 -13.54 11.88 -5.13
CA TYR A 129 -13.66 12.21 -3.71
C TYR A 129 -13.79 13.72 -3.56
N GLU A 130 -14.53 14.16 -2.58
CA GLU A 130 -14.56 15.60 -2.24
C GLU A 130 -13.13 16.01 -1.90
N GLY A 131 -12.57 16.93 -2.66
CA GLY A 131 -11.18 17.34 -2.55
C GLY A 131 -10.83 17.75 -1.11
N GLY A 132 -9.63 17.44 -0.68
CA GLY A 132 -9.19 17.76 0.66
C GLY A 132 -7.94 17.01 1.09
N SER A 133 -7.60 17.20 2.33
CA SER A 133 -6.52 16.49 3.00
C SER A 133 -7.05 15.68 4.18
N GLY A 134 -6.37 14.63 4.53
CA GLY A 134 -6.75 13.78 5.64
C GLY A 134 -5.57 13.01 6.22
N VAL A 135 -5.77 12.52 7.42
CA VAL A 135 -4.84 11.61 8.09
C VAL A 135 -5.50 10.24 8.22
N LEU A 136 -4.79 9.21 7.81
CA LEU A 136 -5.21 7.82 7.95
C LEU A 136 -4.26 7.13 8.94
N VAL A 137 -4.84 6.36 9.84
CA VAL A 137 -4.09 5.46 10.73
C VAL A 137 -4.56 4.04 10.46
N GLY A 138 -3.63 3.16 10.15
CA GLY A 138 -3.88 1.74 9.90
C GLY A 138 -3.09 0.86 10.86
N VAL A 139 -3.72 -0.20 11.33
CA VAL A 139 -3.07 -1.24 12.14
C VAL A 139 -3.35 -2.58 11.45
N GLU A 140 -2.29 -3.33 11.24
CA GLU A 140 -2.33 -4.66 10.62
C GLU A 140 -1.61 -5.66 11.51
N LEU A 141 -2.23 -6.76 11.78
CA LEU A 141 -1.64 -7.89 12.48
C LEU A 141 -1.72 -9.12 11.56
N ASN A 142 -0.58 -9.72 11.29
CA ASN A 142 -0.44 -10.89 10.42
C ASN A 142 0.25 -12.02 11.20
N PHE A 143 -0.27 -13.26 11.04
CA PHE A 143 0.22 -14.47 11.70
C PHE A 143 0.69 -15.52 10.69
#